data_f5eb5ab1b6827fb73a4f5c8fe879b290
#
_entry.id   f5eb5ab1b6827fb73a4f5c8fe879b290
#
_cell.length_a   1.000
_cell.length_b   1.000
_cell.length_c   1.000
_cell.angle_alpha   90.00
_cell.angle_beta   90.00
_cell.angle_gamma   90.00
#
_symmetry.space_group_name_H-M   'P 1'
#
loop_
_entity.id
_entity.type
_entity.pdbx_description
1 polymer ?
#
loop_
_entity_poly.entity_id
_entity_poly.type
_entity_poly.pdbx_seq_one_letter_code
_entity_poly.pdbx_strand_id
1 'polypeptide(L)'
;MFTVRIAINVKVLLIVDFETIYQSYNNTSMNKQIIGKNAGILWRFLSTDAHKKWQLAEVKKGTGLDDMELASAIGWLAREDKIQFELQHSSGKDKIAYVYLMLNVYF
;
A
#
# COMPACT_ATOMS: atom_id res chain seq x y z
N MET A 1 2.88 3.10 -18.91
CA MET A 1 2.96 3.17 -19.03
C MET A 1 3.11 3.14 -19.23
N PHE A 2 2.62 3.53 -20.06
CA PHE A 2 2.55 3.72 -20.48
C PHE A 2 2.62 3.52 -20.91
N THR A 3 2.40 3.62 -21.45
CA THR A 3 2.35 3.76 -21.96
C THR A 3 2.48 3.77 -22.43
N VAL A 4 2.53 3.78 -23.07
CA VAL A 4 2.66 3.79 -23.45
C VAL A 4 2.95 4.28 -23.85
N ARG A 5 3.13 4.49 -24.25
CA ARG A 5 3.33 5.10 -24.63
C ARG A 5 3.20 5.25 -25.29
N ILE A 6 3.05 5.56 -25.93
CA ILE A 6 2.90 5.82 -26.48
C ILE A 6 3.00 5.63 -27.19
N ALA A 7 3.00 5.51 -27.88
CA ALA A 7 3.04 5.42 -28.35
C ALA A 7 3.36 5.19 -28.57
N ILE A 8 3.55 5.18 -28.87
CA ILE A 8 3.82 5.20 -28.85
C ILE A 8 3.79 5.25 -29.06
N ASN A 9 3.89 5.26 -29.65
CA ASN A 9 3.52 5.62 -29.76
C ASN A 9 2.50 5.84 -29.57
N VAL A 10 2.59 5.60 -30.42
CA VAL A 10 1.18 5.83 -30.31
C VAL A 10 0.49 4.68 -29.68
N LYS A 11 0.86 3.54 -30.10
CA LYS A 11 0.34 2.37 -29.46
C LYS A 11 0.70 2.29 -28.01
N VAL A 12 1.90 2.64 -27.72
CA VAL A 12 2.35 2.67 -26.35
C VAL A 12 1.53 3.66 -25.58
N LEU A 13 1.23 4.78 -26.20
CA LEU A 13 0.38 5.77 -25.56
C LEU A 13 -0.99 5.24 -25.30
N LEU A 14 -1.54 4.50 -26.26
CA LEU A 14 -2.86 3.94 -26.09
C LEU A 14 -2.92 2.97 -24.93
N ILE A 15 -1.88 2.19 -24.76
CA ILE A 15 -1.82 1.27 -23.65
C ILE A 15 -1.79 2.02 -22.32
N VAL A 16 -0.96 3.06 -22.26
CA VAL A 16 -0.89 3.87 -21.05
C VAL A 16 -2.22 4.54 -20.79
N ASP A 17 -2.83 5.04 -21.84
CA ASP A 17 -4.12 5.70 -21.70
C ASP A 17 -5.20 4.75 -21.21
N PHE A 18 -5.16 3.51 -21.66
CA PHE A 18 -6.13 2.54 -21.21
C PHE A 18 -6.01 2.32 -19.71
N GLU A 19 -4.80 2.17 -19.21
CA GLU A 19 -4.59 2.03 -17.78
C GLU A 19 -5.09 3.24 -17.03
N THR A 20 -4.81 4.42 -17.54
CA THR A 20 -5.24 5.65 -16.91
C THR A 20 -6.75 5.74 -16.87
N ILE A 21 -7.40 5.40 -17.97
CA ILE A 21 -8.84 5.43 -18.03
C ILE A 21 -9.44 4.41 -17.06
N TYR A 22 -8.88 3.23 -17.03
CA TYR A 22 -9.35 2.20 -16.11
C TYR A 22 -9.23 2.67 -14.68
N GLN A 23 -8.10 3.27 -14.32
CA GLN A 23 -7.92 3.78 -12.97
C GLN A 23 -8.90 4.91 -12.67
N SER A 24 -9.19 5.74 -13.66
CA SER A 24 -10.17 6.81 -13.47
C SER A 24 -11.53 6.26 -13.14
N TYR A 25 -11.93 5.21 -13.81
CA TYR A 25 -13.21 4.58 -13.53
C TYR A 25 -13.27 4.02 -12.14
N ASN A 26 -12.16 3.51 -11.65
CA ASN A 26 -12.13 2.78 -10.40
C ASN A 26 -11.47 3.53 -9.26
N ASN A 27 -11.03 4.76 -9.50
CA ASN A 27 -10.21 5.44 -8.50
C ASN A 27 -10.97 5.80 -7.24
N THR A 28 -12.29 5.85 -7.30
CA THR A 28 -13.08 6.18 -6.13
C THR A 28 -13.52 4.95 -5.38
N SER A 29 -13.36 3.79 -5.97
CA SER A 29 -13.80 2.57 -5.32
C SER A 29 -12.61 1.68 -5.02
N MET A 30 -12.34 1.52 -3.75
CA MET A 30 -11.40 0.53 -3.29
C MET A 30 -11.97 -0.83 -3.55
N ASN A 31 -11.23 -1.67 -4.23
CA ASN A 31 -11.66 -3.04 -4.45
C ASN A 31 -10.58 -3.98 -3.96
N LYS A 32 -10.92 -5.26 -3.89
CA LYS A 32 -10.01 -6.27 -3.33
C LYS A 32 -8.70 -6.34 -4.07
N GLN A 33 -8.72 -6.16 -5.38
CA GLN A 33 -7.50 -6.25 -6.16
C GLN A 33 -6.55 -5.12 -5.85
N ILE A 34 -7.09 -3.92 -5.70
CA ILE A 34 -6.28 -2.76 -5.36
C ILE A 34 -5.75 -2.89 -3.95
N ILE A 35 -6.59 -3.34 -3.03
CA ILE A 35 -6.16 -3.56 -1.64
C ILE A 35 -5.03 -4.57 -1.60
N GLY A 36 -5.18 -5.67 -2.31
CA GLY A 36 -4.14 -6.70 -2.35
C GLY A 36 -2.84 -6.20 -2.96
N LYS A 37 -2.94 -5.40 -4.02
CA LYS A 37 -1.77 -4.81 -4.65
C LYS A 37 -1.05 -3.88 -3.68
N ASN A 38 -1.82 -3.04 -3.00
CA ASN A 38 -1.24 -2.10 -2.04
C ASN A 38 -0.64 -2.84 -0.85
N ALA A 39 -1.27 -3.93 -0.44
CA ALA A 39 -0.71 -4.76 0.62
C ALA A 39 0.65 -5.32 0.20
N GLY A 40 0.80 -5.71 -1.06
CA GLY A 40 2.08 -6.16 -1.57
C GLY A 40 3.14 -5.07 -1.55
N ILE A 41 2.74 -3.85 -1.92
CA ILE A 41 3.66 -2.72 -1.87
C ILE A 41 4.11 -2.48 -0.44
N LEU A 42 3.16 -2.47 0.49
CA LEU A 42 3.47 -2.27 1.89
C LEU A 42 4.39 -3.35 2.42
N TRP A 43 4.07 -4.60 2.13
CA TRP A 43 4.87 -5.71 2.63
C TRP A 43 6.31 -5.64 2.13
N ARG A 44 6.49 -5.32 0.87
CA ARG A 44 7.83 -5.18 0.32
C ARG A 44 8.59 -4.05 0.97
N PHE A 45 7.90 -2.95 1.23
CA PHE A 45 8.55 -1.82 1.90
C PHE A 45 9.02 -2.20 3.30
N LEU A 46 8.14 -2.81 4.08
CA LEU A 46 8.49 -3.21 5.44
C LEU A 46 9.61 -4.25 5.45
N SER A 47 9.69 -5.05 4.41
CA SER A 47 10.72 -6.08 4.32
C SER A 47 12.11 -5.53 4.06
N THR A 48 12.23 -4.27 3.69
CA THR A 48 13.56 -3.67 3.49
C THR A 48 14.34 -3.61 4.80
N ASP A 49 13.65 -3.60 5.92
CA ASP A 49 14.27 -3.74 7.23
C ASP A 49 13.28 -4.47 8.13
N ALA A 50 13.37 -5.78 8.10
CA ALA A 50 12.33 -6.64 8.65
C ALA A 50 12.17 -6.55 10.16
N HIS A 51 13.19 -6.05 10.86
CA HIS A 51 13.14 -5.96 12.31
C HIS A 51 12.77 -4.59 12.81
N LYS A 52 12.58 -3.65 11.91
CA LYS A 52 12.32 -2.28 12.30
C LYS A 52 10.84 -2.05 12.57
N LYS A 53 10.55 -1.27 13.59
CA LYS A 53 9.22 -0.71 13.80
C LYS A 53 9.18 0.62 13.08
N TRP A 54 8.32 0.69 12.06
CA TRP A 54 8.27 1.87 11.20
C TRP A 54 7.18 2.81 11.70
N GLN A 55 7.49 4.10 11.74
CA GLN A 55 6.46 5.09 12.00
C GLN A 55 5.55 5.18 10.80
N LEU A 56 4.28 5.46 11.03
CA LEU A 56 3.32 5.53 9.94
C LEU A 56 3.73 6.54 8.88
N ALA A 57 4.27 7.68 9.29
CA ALA A 57 4.70 8.71 8.35
C ALA A 57 5.81 8.19 7.43
N GLU A 58 6.73 7.40 7.96
CA GLU A 58 7.78 6.79 7.16
C GLU A 58 7.20 5.84 6.13
N VAL A 59 6.23 5.04 6.55
CA VAL A 59 5.61 4.06 5.67
C VAL A 59 4.85 4.76 4.56
N LYS A 60 4.11 5.80 4.92
CA LYS A 60 3.35 6.55 3.93
C LYS A 60 4.28 7.17 2.89
N LYS A 61 5.37 7.76 3.35
CA LYS A 61 6.32 8.38 2.45
C LYS A 61 7.02 7.36 1.57
N GLY A 62 7.41 6.24 2.17
CA GLY A 62 8.17 5.23 1.45
C GLY A 62 7.35 4.44 0.45
N THR A 63 6.07 4.24 0.72
CA THR A 63 5.21 3.48 -0.18
C THR A 63 4.50 4.36 -1.21
N GLY A 64 4.34 5.64 -0.91
CA GLY A 64 3.57 6.52 -1.77
C GLY A 64 2.07 6.32 -1.69
N LEU A 65 1.59 5.52 -0.76
CA LEU A 65 0.17 5.25 -0.62
C LEU A 65 -0.50 6.36 0.16
N ASP A 66 -1.73 6.70 -0.22
CA ASP A 66 -2.49 7.67 0.54
C ASP A 66 -3.08 7.01 1.80
N ASP A 67 -3.76 7.82 2.61
CA ASP A 67 -4.24 7.35 3.89
C ASP A 67 -5.18 6.16 3.77
N MET A 68 -6.11 6.20 2.83
CA MET A 68 -7.07 5.12 2.67
C MET A 68 -6.40 3.87 2.12
N GLU A 69 -5.53 4.04 1.13
CA GLU A 69 -4.80 2.93 0.55
C GLU A 69 -3.93 2.26 1.59
N LEU A 70 -3.25 3.06 2.40
CA LEU A 70 -2.38 2.52 3.42
C LEU A 70 -3.17 1.83 4.52
N ALA A 71 -4.25 2.44 4.98
CA ALA A 71 -5.07 1.84 6.03
C ALA A 71 -5.64 0.49 5.59
N SER A 72 -6.13 0.40 4.37
CA SER A 72 -6.68 -0.86 3.90
C SER A 72 -5.60 -1.91 3.69
N ALA A 73 -4.41 -1.51 3.26
CA ALA A 73 -3.30 -2.45 3.12
C ALA A 73 -2.85 -2.97 4.48
N ILE A 74 -2.80 -2.10 5.47
CA ILE A 74 -2.45 -2.50 6.83
C ILE A 74 -3.48 -3.49 7.36
N GLY A 75 -4.76 -3.19 7.17
CA GLY A 75 -5.81 -4.09 7.62
C GLY A 75 -5.74 -5.46 6.96
N TRP A 76 -5.46 -5.48 5.67
CA TRP A 76 -5.33 -6.72 4.94
C TRP A 76 -4.21 -7.59 5.48
N LEU A 77 -3.02 -7.00 5.65
CA LEU A 77 -1.87 -7.75 6.13
C LEU A 77 -2.02 -8.13 7.61
N ALA A 78 -2.65 -7.30 8.40
CA ALA A 78 -2.88 -7.60 9.80
C ALA A 78 -3.81 -8.79 9.95
N ARG A 79 -4.83 -8.85 9.11
CA ARG A 79 -5.76 -9.98 9.12
C ARG A 79 -5.06 -11.28 8.76
N GLU A 80 -4.04 -11.20 7.90
CA GLU A 80 -3.28 -12.38 7.50
C GLU A 80 -2.13 -12.68 8.44
N ASP A 81 -2.05 -11.96 9.56
CA ASP A 81 -0.99 -12.15 10.56
C ASP A 81 0.40 -11.93 10.00
N LYS A 82 0.51 -11.04 9.03
CA LYS A 82 1.81 -10.72 8.44
C LYS A 82 2.46 -9.51 9.04
N ILE A 83 1.65 -8.64 9.64
CA ILE A 83 2.17 -7.44 10.30
C ILE A 83 1.44 -7.21 11.60
N GLN A 84 2.06 -6.38 12.42
CA GLN A 84 1.45 -5.83 13.62
C GLN A 84 1.46 -4.32 13.54
N PHE A 85 0.60 -3.71 14.30
CA PHE A 85 0.64 -2.26 14.44
C PHE A 85 0.35 -1.89 15.89
N GLU A 86 0.85 -0.72 16.28
CA GLU A 86 0.62 -0.20 17.62
C GLU A 86 -0.15 1.10 17.51
N LEU A 87 -1.13 1.25 18.36
CA LEU A 87 -1.97 2.43 18.38
C LEU A 87 -1.46 3.42 19.41
N GLN A 88 -1.67 4.68 19.11
CA GLN A 88 -1.41 5.76 20.03
C GLN A 88 -2.74 6.49 20.29
N HIS A 89 -3.07 6.65 21.56
CA HIS A 89 -4.27 7.38 21.95
C HIS A 89 -3.89 8.84 22.15
N SER A 90 -4.61 9.71 21.47
CA SER A 90 -4.35 11.14 21.59
C SER A 90 -5.67 11.87 21.38
N SER A 91 -6.03 12.71 22.35
CA SER A 91 -7.23 13.54 22.25
C SER A 91 -8.48 12.72 21.92
N GLY A 92 -8.59 11.54 22.50
CA GLY A 92 -9.76 10.69 22.27
C GLY A 92 -9.80 10.00 20.94
N LYS A 93 -8.72 10.05 20.17
CA LYS A 93 -8.64 9.39 18.88
C LYS A 93 -7.48 8.40 18.89
N ASP A 94 -7.72 7.27 18.24
CA ASP A 94 -6.68 6.27 18.07
C ASP A 94 -5.99 6.48 16.75
N LYS A 95 -4.69 6.48 16.77
CA LYS A 95 -3.87 6.57 15.57
C LYS A 95 -2.88 5.44 15.56
N ILE A 96 -2.57 4.97 14.36
CA ILE A 96 -1.51 4.00 14.22
C ILE A 96 -0.18 4.72 14.40
N ALA A 97 0.60 4.30 15.38
CA ALA A 97 1.91 4.89 15.64
C ALA A 97 3.01 4.14 14.90
N TYR A 98 2.98 2.83 14.96
CA TYR A 98 4.02 1.98 14.37
C TYR A 98 3.43 0.82 13.61
N VAL A 99 4.12 0.41 12.56
CA VAL A 99 3.78 -0.76 11.76
C VAL A 99 5.05 -1.59 11.60
N TYR A 100 4.95 -2.88 11.76
CA TYR A 100 6.13 -3.75 11.61
C TYR A 100 5.72 -5.17 11.24
N LEU A 101 6.68 -5.90 10.71
CA LEU A 101 6.41 -7.27 10.29
C LEU A 101 6.25 -8.19 11.48
N MET A 102 5.35 -9.16 11.32
CA MET A 102 5.27 -10.28 12.22
C MET A 102 6.32 -11.28 11.79
N LEU A 103 7.29 -11.48 12.63
CA LEU A 103 8.33 -12.44 12.34
C LEU A 103 7.99 -13.75 13.04
N ASN A 104 7.74 -14.75 12.24
CA ASN A 104 7.49 -16.09 12.76
C ASN A 104 8.82 -16.71 13.09
N VAL A 105 8.99 -17.01 14.36
CA VAL A 105 10.24 -17.61 14.82
C VAL A 105 9.99 -19.02 15.35
N TYR A 106 9.12 -19.72 14.67
CA TYR A 106 8.86 -21.09 15.03
C TYR A 106 9.88 -22.01 14.39
N PHE A 107 10.37 -22.88 15.13
CA PHE A 107 11.37 -23.82 14.67
C PHE A 107 11.07 -25.21 15.16
#